data_c13626bdf92d34c07e2b999fbe25ce83
#
_entry.id   c13626bdf92d34c07e2b999fbe25ce83
#
_cell.length_a   1.000
_cell.length_b   1.000
_cell.length_c   1.000
_cell.angle_alpha   90.00
_cell.angle_beta   90.00
_cell.angle_gamma   90.00
#
_symmetry.space_group_name_H-M   'P 1'
#
loop_
_entity.id
_entity.type
_entity.pdbx_description
1 polymer ?
#
loop_
_entity_poly.entity_id
_entity_poly.type
_entity_poly.pdbx_seq_one_letter_code
_entity_poly.pdbx_strand_id
1 'polypeptide(L)'
;MFLADSWKEYEVLDCSGGEKLERWGAYELVRPDPQVIWQTDKRLPGWRKPNAHYHRSSSGGGEWEFFSLPDEWDLHYDPLGLTFRLKPFKFKHTGLFPEQAANWEWFSKLIAARRAEGKPVRVLNLFAYTGGATLAAAKAGAEVTHVDAAKGMVNWASENARASGLGEAKIRWLVDDCGKFVEREIRREKKYEAVIMDPPSYGRGPKGEIWKIEDAVFPLVQRCAELLSDEPLFFLINSYTTGLQPGVLSYMLKEAVGKRFGGSVVSDEIGLPITGSEEAKQLGLVLPCGAAGRWEA
;
A
#
# COMPACT_ATOMS: atom_id res chain seq x y z
N MET A 1 -1.13 -14.95 -7.55
CA MET A 1 -0.56 -13.60 -7.32
C MET A 1 -1.62 -12.55 -7.59
N PHE A 2 -1.72 -11.52 -6.77
CA PHE A 2 -2.56 -10.35 -7.03
C PHE A 2 -1.80 -9.36 -7.89
N LEU A 3 -2.22 -9.14 -9.13
CA LEU A 3 -1.53 -8.28 -10.08
C LEU A 3 -2.12 -6.86 -10.07
N ALA A 4 -1.26 -5.86 -10.02
CA ALA A 4 -1.61 -4.46 -10.22
C ALA A 4 -1.32 -4.08 -11.69
N ASP A 5 -2.18 -4.52 -12.58
CA ASP A 5 -2.02 -4.46 -14.05
C ASP A 5 -2.90 -3.40 -14.74
N SER A 6 -3.71 -2.68 -13.96
CA SER A 6 -4.64 -1.68 -14.50
C SER A 6 -4.04 -0.26 -14.64
N TRP A 7 -2.75 -0.09 -14.33
CA TRP A 7 -2.07 1.19 -14.47
C TRP A 7 -1.87 1.57 -15.94
N LYS A 8 -2.11 2.86 -16.28
CA LYS A 8 -1.75 3.45 -17.57
C LYS A 8 -0.55 4.39 -17.48
N GLU A 9 -0.44 5.10 -16.35
CA GLU A 9 0.64 6.07 -16.15
C GLU A 9 1.82 5.53 -15.33
N TYR A 10 1.73 4.30 -14.83
CA TYR A 10 2.84 3.63 -14.15
C TYR A 10 3.15 2.28 -14.80
N GLU A 11 4.43 1.97 -14.93
CA GLU A 11 4.92 0.67 -15.44
C GLU A 11 6.26 0.30 -14.80
N VAL A 12 6.46 -0.98 -14.53
CA VAL A 12 7.80 -1.55 -14.37
C VAL A 12 8.29 -1.93 -15.76
N LEU A 13 9.28 -1.19 -16.27
CA LEU A 13 9.81 -1.41 -17.61
C LEU A 13 10.79 -2.59 -17.66
N ASP A 14 11.68 -2.70 -16.66
CA ASP A 14 12.68 -3.77 -16.57
C ASP A 14 13.23 -3.85 -15.13
N CYS A 15 13.80 -5.00 -14.78
CA CYS A 15 14.41 -5.25 -13.48
C CYS A 15 15.73 -6.02 -13.66
N SER A 16 16.83 -5.53 -13.08
CA SER A 16 18.13 -6.16 -13.19
C SER A 16 19.10 -5.74 -12.09
N GLY A 17 19.82 -6.71 -11.52
CA GLY A 17 20.95 -6.42 -10.65
C GLY A 17 20.65 -5.61 -9.41
N GLY A 18 19.56 -5.90 -8.73
CA GLY A 18 19.15 -5.18 -7.51
C GLY A 18 18.42 -3.87 -7.77
N GLU A 19 18.06 -3.58 -9.03
CA GLU A 19 17.39 -2.34 -9.43
C GLU A 19 16.17 -2.62 -10.31
N LYS A 20 15.28 -1.65 -10.38
CA LYS A 20 14.15 -1.61 -11.30
C LYS A 20 14.13 -0.28 -12.05
N LEU A 21 13.83 -0.36 -13.34
CA LEU A 21 13.52 0.77 -14.20
C LEU A 21 12.00 0.91 -14.28
N GLU A 22 11.49 2.06 -13.91
CA GLU A 22 10.06 2.34 -13.83
C GLU A 22 9.70 3.59 -14.60
N ARG A 23 8.51 3.61 -15.21
CA ARG A 23 7.88 4.81 -15.77
C ARG A 23 6.83 5.35 -14.79
N TRP A 24 6.90 6.63 -14.48
CA TRP A 24 6.00 7.36 -13.58
C TRP A 24 5.43 8.58 -14.30
N GLY A 25 4.33 8.41 -15.01
CA GLY A 25 3.80 9.39 -15.93
C GLY A 25 4.74 9.58 -17.13
N ALA A 26 5.31 10.77 -17.26
CA ALA A 26 6.28 11.12 -18.31
C ALA A 26 7.74 10.81 -17.92
N TYR A 27 8.01 10.33 -16.70
CA TYR A 27 9.37 10.23 -16.14
C TYR A 27 9.79 8.79 -15.92
N GLU A 28 11.04 8.46 -16.25
CA GLU A 28 11.68 7.18 -15.99
C GLU A 28 12.61 7.29 -14.78
N LEU A 29 12.45 6.39 -13.82
CA LEU A 29 13.25 6.35 -12.60
C LEU A 29 13.95 5.00 -12.47
N VAL A 30 15.20 5.03 -12.00
CA VAL A 30 15.92 3.83 -11.56
C VAL A 30 15.96 3.84 -10.02
N ARG A 31 15.45 2.76 -9.42
CA ARG A 31 15.41 2.62 -7.96
C ARG A 31 15.85 1.22 -7.54
N PRO A 32 16.52 1.08 -6.37
CA PRO A 32 16.92 -0.22 -5.87
C PRO A 32 15.72 -1.08 -5.47
N ASP A 33 15.78 -2.35 -5.83
CA ASP A 33 14.86 -3.37 -5.36
C ASP A 33 15.63 -4.63 -4.96
N PRO A 34 15.72 -4.96 -3.66
CA PRO A 34 16.55 -6.06 -3.17
C PRO A 34 16.03 -7.44 -3.57
N GLN A 35 14.80 -7.56 -4.05
CA GLN A 35 14.26 -8.82 -4.55
C GLN A 35 14.79 -9.16 -5.94
N VAL A 36 15.30 -8.19 -6.69
CA VAL A 36 15.83 -8.34 -8.04
C VAL A 36 17.24 -8.91 -7.98
N ILE A 37 17.36 -10.23 -7.74
CA ILE A 37 18.65 -10.94 -7.65
C ILE A 37 19.17 -11.44 -9.00
N TRP A 38 18.35 -11.34 -10.05
CA TRP A 38 18.70 -11.73 -11.42
C TRP A 38 19.37 -10.59 -12.18
N GLN A 39 20.03 -10.94 -13.28
CA GLN A 39 20.71 -10.02 -14.19
C GLN A 39 20.04 -10.07 -15.56
N THR A 40 19.80 -8.92 -16.17
CA THR A 40 19.41 -8.74 -17.57
C THR A 40 20.42 -7.87 -18.30
N ASP A 41 20.33 -7.79 -19.63
CA ASP A 41 21.25 -6.98 -20.42
C ASP A 41 21.04 -5.46 -20.30
N LYS A 42 20.04 -5.01 -19.55
CA LYS A 42 19.68 -3.59 -19.38
C LYS A 42 19.60 -2.85 -20.73
N ARG A 43 18.85 -3.41 -21.70
CA ARG A 43 18.82 -2.92 -23.09
C ARG A 43 18.02 -1.64 -23.26
N LEU A 44 17.06 -1.36 -22.36
CA LEU A 44 16.20 -0.20 -22.48
C LEU A 44 16.99 1.11 -22.27
N PRO A 45 16.69 2.16 -23.08
CA PRO A 45 17.41 3.44 -23.00
C PRO A 45 17.33 4.11 -21.61
N GLY A 46 16.22 3.92 -20.90
CA GLY A 46 16.00 4.45 -19.55
C GLY A 46 17.04 4.04 -18.51
N TRP A 47 17.68 2.89 -18.67
CA TRP A 47 18.80 2.49 -17.81
C TRP A 47 20.00 3.42 -17.90
N ARG A 48 20.21 4.07 -19.08
CA ARG A 48 21.35 4.96 -19.33
C ARG A 48 21.01 6.44 -19.17
N LYS A 49 19.73 6.78 -19.33
CA LYS A 49 19.26 8.19 -19.31
C LYS A 49 17.92 8.28 -18.55
N PRO A 50 17.87 7.90 -17.27
CA PRO A 50 16.65 8.09 -16.46
C PRO A 50 16.46 9.58 -16.15
N ASN A 51 15.26 9.95 -15.70
CA ASN A 51 15.03 11.30 -15.17
C ASN A 51 15.59 11.48 -13.75
N ALA A 52 15.68 10.38 -12.99
CA ALA A 52 16.41 10.32 -11.73
C ALA A 52 16.84 8.89 -11.39
N HIS A 53 17.90 8.75 -10.60
CA HIS A 53 18.42 7.48 -10.11
C HIS A 53 18.64 7.57 -8.60
N TYR A 54 18.14 6.60 -7.84
CA TYR A 54 18.44 6.50 -6.41
C TYR A 54 19.55 5.50 -6.16
N HIS A 55 20.68 5.99 -5.72
CA HIS A 55 21.86 5.18 -5.40
C HIS A 55 21.82 4.71 -3.95
N ARG A 56 21.88 3.40 -3.74
CA ARG A 56 21.91 2.81 -2.40
C ARG A 56 23.32 2.91 -1.82
N SER A 57 23.40 3.41 -0.58
CA SER A 57 24.67 3.40 0.18
C SER A 57 24.92 2.02 0.80
N SER A 58 26.19 1.62 0.86
CA SER A 58 26.63 0.40 1.55
C SER A 58 26.42 0.45 3.08
N SER A 59 26.35 1.65 3.64
CA SER A 59 26.12 1.89 5.09
C SER A 59 24.64 2.02 5.47
N GLY A 60 23.72 1.81 4.51
CA GLY A 60 22.29 2.03 4.66
C GLY A 60 21.84 3.40 4.18
N GLY A 61 20.58 3.50 3.72
CA GLY A 61 20.06 4.70 3.07
C GLY A 61 20.55 4.84 1.63
N GLY A 62 20.78 6.06 1.19
CA GLY A 62 21.24 6.41 -0.17
C GLY A 62 20.81 7.82 -0.53
N GLU A 63 21.03 8.20 -1.79
CA GLU A 63 20.74 9.53 -2.31
C GLU A 63 20.17 9.49 -3.73
N TRP A 64 19.39 10.50 -4.06
CA TRP A 64 18.88 10.72 -5.40
C TRP A 64 19.88 11.50 -6.25
N GLU A 65 20.14 11.02 -7.45
CA GLU A 65 20.78 11.78 -8.53
C GLU A 65 19.68 12.24 -9.49
N PHE A 66 19.52 13.54 -9.65
CA PHE A 66 18.48 14.13 -10.48
C PHE A 66 19.06 14.62 -11.80
N PHE A 67 18.41 14.28 -12.91
CA PHE A 67 18.81 14.73 -14.25
C PHE A 67 17.75 15.69 -14.83
N SER A 68 16.47 15.28 -14.87
CA SER A 68 15.37 16.06 -15.45
C SER A 68 14.02 15.74 -14.79
N LEU A 69 14.02 15.36 -13.51
CA LEU A 69 12.81 15.11 -12.75
C LEU A 69 12.36 16.42 -12.07
N PRO A 70 11.06 16.80 -12.14
CA PRO A 70 10.54 17.92 -11.37
C PRO A 70 10.49 17.60 -9.87
N ASP A 71 10.41 18.63 -9.03
CA ASP A 71 10.29 18.48 -7.58
C ASP A 71 9.01 17.73 -7.17
N GLU A 72 7.91 17.96 -7.89
CA GLU A 72 6.61 17.29 -7.70
C GLU A 72 5.93 17.08 -9.05
N TRP A 73 5.15 15.98 -9.18
CA TRP A 73 4.29 15.72 -10.33
C TRP A 73 3.06 14.92 -9.92
N ASP A 74 2.02 14.97 -10.70
CA ASP A 74 0.81 14.18 -10.46
C ASP A 74 0.84 12.88 -11.28
N LEU A 75 0.28 11.82 -10.71
CA LEU A 75 0.08 10.52 -11.34
C LEU A 75 -1.39 10.10 -11.18
N HIS A 76 -2.00 9.67 -12.28
CA HIS A 76 -3.41 9.31 -12.30
C HIS A 76 -3.61 7.80 -12.29
N TYR A 77 -4.59 7.36 -11.50
CA TYR A 77 -5.08 5.99 -11.48
C TYR A 77 -6.53 5.97 -11.99
N ASP A 78 -6.69 5.83 -13.31
CA ASP A 78 -7.97 5.94 -14.02
C ASP A 78 -9.06 5.00 -13.49
N PRO A 79 -8.77 3.69 -13.16
CA PRO A 79 -9.82 2.76 -12.75
C PRO A 79 -10.65 3.23 -11.56
N LEU A 80 -10.07 4.04 -10.68
CA LEU A 80 -10.75 4.61 -9.51
C LEU A 80 -10.87 6.14 -9.57
N GLY A 81 -10.37 6.79 -10.63
CA GLY A 81 -10.37 8.26 -10.77
C GLY A 81 -9.62 8.94 -9.63
N LEU A 82 -8.44 8.42 -9.27
CA LEU A 82 -7.57 8.96 -8.22
C LEU A 82 -6.40 9.69 -8.83
N THR A 83 -5.93 10.72 -8.14
CA THR A 83 -4.74 11.50 -8.48
C THR A 83 -3.80 11.52 -7.29
N PHE A 84 -2.55 11.14 -7.52
CA PHE A 84 -1.51 11.14 -6.50
C PHE A 84 -0.44 12.16 -6.84
N ARG A 85 -0.20 13.10 -5.94
CA ARG A 85 0.93 14.02 -6.00
C ARG A 85 2.17 13.29 -5.52
N LEU A 86 3.17 13.19 -6.39
CA LEU A 86 4.40 12.47 -6.13
C LEU A 86 5.56 13.43 -6.00
N LYS A 87 6.56 13.04 -5.20
CA LYS A 87 7.84 13.72 -5.09
C LYS A 87 8.91 12.76 -4.59
N PRO A 88 10.15 12.91 -5.00
CA PRO A 88 11.26 12.19 -4.40
C PRO A 88 11.31 12.50 -2.91
N PHE A 89 11.30 11.48 -2.09
CA PHE A 89 11.32 11.62 -0.65
C PHE A 89 12.59 10.99 -0.07
N LYS A 90 12.84 11.19 1.20
CA LYS A 90 13.92 10.50 1.91
C LYS A 90 13.86 9.00 1.58
N PHE A 91 15.02 8.40 1.36
CA PHE A 91 15.12 7.06 0.81
C PHE A 91 14.59 6.98 -0.64
N LYS A 92 14.42 5.78 -1.15
CA LYS A 92 14.01 5.48 -2.52
C LYS A 92 12.52 5.74 -2.84
N HIS A 93 11.76 6.30 -1.91
CA HIS A 93 10.29 6.41 -2.04
C HIS A 93 9.87 7.67 -2.82
N THR A 94 8.75 7.55 -3.53
CA THR A 94 8.13 8.61 -4.32
C THR A 94 6.77 9.05 -3.78
N GLY A 95 6.34 8.45 -2.67
CA GLY A 95 5.04 8.72 -2.06
C GLY A 95 3.91 7.78 -2.47
N LEU A 96 4.19 6.75 -3.26
CA LEU A 96 3.17 5.78 -3.68
C LEU A 96 3.77 4.36 -3.78
N PHE A 97 2.92 3.36 -3.51
CA PHE A 97 3.16 1.94 -3.72
C PHE A 97 2.17 1.43 -4.78
N PRO A 98 2.55 1.45 -6.07
CA PRO A 98 1.62 1.15 -7.17
C PRO A 98 1.06 -0.27 -7.13
N GLU A 99 1.81 -1.23 -6.60
CA GLU A 99 1.38 -2.61 -6.43
C GLU A 99 0.12 -2.75 -5.58
N GLN A 100 -0.14 -1.80 -4.69
CA GLN A 100 -1.34 -1.78 -3.84
C GLN A 100 -2.64 -1.55 -4.62
N ALA A 101 -2.57 -1.14 -5.88
CA ALA A 101 -3.75 -0.98 -6.75
C ALA A 101 -4.57 -2.28 -6.86
N ALA A 102 -3.91 -3.44 -6.84
CA ALA A 102 -4.60 -4.74 -6.81
C ALA A 102 -5.52 -4.91 -5.58
N ASN A 103 -5.13 -4.34 -4.43
CA ASN A 103 -5.94 -4.31 -3.23
C ASN A 103 -7.03 -3.23 -3.30
N TRP A 104 -6.69 -2.05 -3.84
CA TRP A 104 -7.66 -0.95 -3.95
C TRP A 104 -8.86 -1.34 -4.81
N GLU A 105 -8.63 -1.99 -5.94
CA GLU A 105 -9.72 -2.47 -6.80
C GLU A 105 -10.58 -3.53 -6.11
N TRP A 106 -9.96 -4.48 -5.39
CA TRP A 106 -10.67 -5.52 -4.70
C TRP A 106 -11.63 -4.95 -3.65
N PHE A 107 -11.12 -4.19 -2.67
CA PHE A 107 -11.98 -3.71 -1.59
C PHE A 107 -12.94 -2.59 -2.04
N SER A 108 -12.58 -1.81 -3.09
CA SER A 108 -13.51 -0.80 -3.62
C SER A 108 -14.76 -1.43 -4.20
N LYS A 109 -14.67 -2.60 -4.84
CA LYS A 109 -15.84 -3.36 -5.33
C LYS A 109 -16.73 -3.80 -4.16
N LEU A 110 -16.15 -4.31 -3.07
CA LEU A 110 -16.89 -4.71 -1.88
C LEU A 110 -17.61 -3.54 -1.22
N ILE A 111 -16.91 -2.41 -1.05
CA ILE A 111 -17.47 -1.18 -0.48
C ILE A 111 -18.63 -0.67 -1.35
N ALA A 112 -18.42 -0.56 -2.66
CA ALA A 112 -19.44 -0.07 -3.59
C ALA A 112 -20.71 -0.97 -3.58
N ALA A 113 -20.53 -2.29 -3.56
CA ALA A 113 -21.64 -3.24 -3.47
C ALA A 113 -22.44 -3.04 -2.17
N ARG A 114 -21.78 -2.97 -1.01
CA ARG A 114 -22.43 -2.73 0.29
C ARG A 114 -23.13 -1.38 0.34
N ARG A 115 -22.53 -0.33 -0.26
CA ARG A 115 -23.12 1.00 -0.37
C ARG A 115 -24.37 1.03 -1.27
N ALA A 116 -24.39 0.23 -2.35
CA ALA A 116 -25.55 0.11 -3.22
C ALA A 116 -26.77 -0.53 -2.48
N GLU A 117 -26.53 -1.34 -1.45
CA GLU A 117 -27.57 -1.86 -0.55
C GLU A 117 -28.08 -0.81 0.46
N GLY A 118 -27.56 0.41 0.42
CA GLY A 118 -27.89 1.49 1.39
C GLY A 118 -27.21 1.34 2.75
N LYS A 119 -26.31 0.37 2.93
CA LYS A 119 -25.61 0.13 4.19
C LYS A 119 -24.38 1.03 4.33
N PRO A 120 -24.09 1.58 5.52
CA PRO A 120 -22.87 2.34 5.74
C PRO A 120 -21.64 1.42 5.73
N VAL A 121 -20.48 1.97 5.33
CA VAL A 121 -19.19 1.30 5.44
C VAL A 121 -18.19 2.25 6.08
N ARG A 122 -17.74 1.90 7.28
CA ARG A 122 -16.66 2.59 8.00
C ARG A 122 -15.41 1.75 7.90
N VAL A 123 -14.33 2.36 7.41
CA VAL A 123 -13.04 1.70 7.20
C VAL A 123 -12.02 2.29 8.16
N LEU A 124 -11.33 1.44 8.90
CA LEU A 124 -10.14 1.79 9.67
C LEU A 124 -8.90 1.46 8.84
N ASN A 125 -8.13 2.48 8.46
CA ASN A 125 -6.86 2.32 7.75
C ASN A 125 -5.69 2.71 8.67
N LEU A 126 -4.87 1.73 9.04
CA LEU A 126 -3.72 1.84 9.92
C LEU A 126 -2.42 1.79 9.12
N PHE A 127 -1.39 2.54 9.57
CA PHE A 127 -0.14 2.75 8.83
C PHE A 127 -0.43 3.30 7.44
N ALA A 128 -1.32 4.28 7.40
CA ALA A 128 -2.05 4.65 6.19
C ALA A 128 -1.22 5.49 5.19
N TYR A 129 0.02 5.85 5.55
CA TYR A 129 1.02 6.52 4.70
C TYR A 129 0.44 7.75 3.97
N THR A 130 0.68 7.87 2.67
CA THR A 130 0.18 8.98 1.83
C THR A 130 -1.25 8.77 1.31
N GLY A 131 -1.97 7.78 1.84
CA GLY A 131 -3.40 7.65 1.72
C GLY A 131 -3.93 6.86 0.53
N GLY A 132 -3.13 6.11 -0.23
CA GLY A 132 -3.63 5.36 -1.40
C GLY A 132 -4.87 4.53 -1.09
N ALA A 133 -4.81 3.66 -0.08
CA ALA A 133 -5.96 2.85 0.34
C ALA A 133 -7.11 3.70 0.93
N THR A 134 -6.79 4.78 1.65
CA THR A 134 -7.79 5.72 2.19
C THR A 134 -8.62 6.35 1.07
N LEU A 135 -7.95 6.84 0.02
CA LEU A 135 -8.60 7.49 -1.11
C LEU A 135 -9.47 6.50 -1.89
N ALA A 136 -8.95 5.30 -2.15
CA ALA A 136 -9.69 4.24 -2.83
C ALA A 136 -10.98 3.86 -2.07
N ALA A 137 -10.89 3.68 -0.75
CA ALA A 137 -12.04 3.38 0.09
C ALA A 137 -13.05 4.55 0.13
N ALA A 138 -12.58 5.78 0.29
CA ALA A 138 -13.44 6.96 0.29
C ALA A 138 -14.13 7.18 -1.07
N LYS A 139 -13.42 6.95 -2.18
CA LYS A 139 -13.98 7.04 -3.54
C LYS A 139 -15.09 6.02 -3.78
N ALA A 140 -14.96 4.83 -3.18
CA ALA A 140 -16.00 3.79 -3.21
C ALA A 140 -17.18 4.09 -2.28
N GLY A 141 -17.16 5.17 -1.49
CA GLY A 141 -18.26 5.65 -0.64
C GLY A 141 -18.13 5.30 0.84
N ALA A 142 -16.96 4.87 1.32
CA ALA A 142 -16.73 4.61 2.73
C ALA A 142 -16.48 5.91 3.53
N GLU A 143 -16.80 5.88 4.82
CA GLU A 143 -16.28 6.79 5.82
C GLU A 143 -14.95 6.21 6.34
N VAL A 144 -13.84 6.94 6.20
CA VAL A 144 -12.51 6.39 6.49
C VAL A 144 -11.88 7.06 7.71
N THR A 145 -11.36 6.25 8.62
CA THR A 145 -10.45 6.70 9.68
C THR A 145 -9.03 6.37 9.25
N HIS A 146 -8.27 7.40 8.87
CA HIS A 146 -6.89 7.32 8.42
C HIS A 146 -5.96 7.58 9.59
N VAL A 147 -5.11 6.63 9.94
CA VAL A 147 -4.17 6.71 11.07
C VAL A 147 -2.75 6.45 10.59
N ASP A 148 -1.88 7.42 10.83
CA ASP A 148 -0.44 7.29 10.61
C ASP A 148 0.34 8.07 11.68
N ALA A 149 1.48 7.57 12.11
CA ALA A 149 2.28 8.23 13.14
C ALA A 149 3.05 9.47 12.61
N ALA A 150 3.26 9.57 11.30
CA ALA A 150 4.03 10.62 10.67
C ALA A 150 3.14 11.77 10.17
N LYS A 151 3.18 12.91 10.84
CA LYS A 151 2.39 14.11 10.47
C LYS A 151 2.58 14.50 8.99
N GLY A 152 3.80 14.40 8.46
CA GLY A 152 4.08 14.70 7.06
C GLY A 152 3.32 13.79 6.09
N MET A 153 3.16 12.50 6.42
CA MET A 153 2.41 11.54 5.61
C MET A 153 0.90 11.82 5.65
N VAL A 154 0.35 12.12 6.82
CA VAL A 154 -1.06 12.49 6.97
C VAL A 154 -1.39 13.77 6.19
N ASN A 155 -0.51 14.77 6.23
CA ASN A 155 -0.68 16.00 5.43
C ASN A 155 -0.66 15.68 3.93
N TRP A 156 0.31 14.88 3.48
CA TRP A 156 0.41 14.47 2.08
C TRP A 156 -0.81 13.66 1.63
N ALA A 157 -1.31 12.76 2.48
CA ALA A 157 -2.55 12.04 2.21
C ALA A 157 -3.75 12.98 2.02
N SER A 158 -3.86 14.03 2.83
CA SER A 158 -4.88 15.07 2.69
C SER A 158 -4.72 15.89 1.40
N GLU A 159 -3.48 16.14 0.94
CA GLU A 159 -3.21 16.77 -0.37
C GLU A 159 -3.64 15.87 -1.52
N ASN A 160 -3.32 14.57 -1.46
CA ASN A 160 -3.78 13.57 -2.42
C ASN A 160 -5.30 13.47 -2.47
N ALA A 161 -5.98 13.57 -1.31
CA ALA A 161 -7.45 13.58 -1.27
C ALA A 161 -8.03 14.78 -2.04
N ARG A 162 -7.46 15.97 -1.85
CA ARG A 162 -7.88 17.17 -2.59
C ARG A 162 -7.61 17.03 -4.09
N ALA A 163 -6.43 16.52 -4.48
CA ALA A 163 -6.08 16.28 -5.88
C ALA A 163 -7.02 15.26 -6.55
N SER A 164 -7.52 14.29 -5.80
CA SER A 164 -8.49 13.28 -6.24
C SER A 164 -9.97 13.75 -6.20
N GLY A 165 -10.24 15.03 -5.88
CA GLY A 165 -11.60 15.54 -5.75
C GLY A 165 -12.34 15.05 -4.50
N LEU A 166 -11.62 14.57 -3.48
CA LEU A 166 -12.15 14.00 -2.23
C LEU A 166 -11.96 14.95 -1.04
N GLY A 167 -11.82 16.26 -1.27
CA GLY A 167 -11.61 17.25 -0.21
C GLY A 167 -12.74 17.29 0.83
N GLU A 168 -13.98 17.01 0.42
CA GLU A 168 -15.19 17.00 1.27
C GLU A 168 -15.60 15.56 1.67
N ALA A 169 -14.79 14.55 1.34
CA ALA A 169 -15.09 13.17 1.72
C ALA A 169 -14.99 12.98 3.24
N LYS A 170 -15.79 12.08 3.78
CA LYS A 170 -15.79 11.75 5.21
C LYS A 170 -14.53 10.98 5.62
N ILE A 171 -13.39 11.66 5.68
CA ILE A 171 -12.12 11.10 6.11
C ILE A 171 -11.68 11.79 7.41
N ARG A 172 -11.46 10.98 8.44
CA ARG A 172 -10.91 11.43 9.71
C ARG A 172 -9.39 11.23 9.70
N TRP A 173 -8.67 12.33 9.59
CA TRP A 173 -7.19 12.34 9.54
C TRP A 173 -6.60 12.33 10.94
N LEU A 174 -5.73 11.39 11.26
CA LEU A 174 -5.15 11.23 12.59
C LEU A 174 -3.64 11.00 12.52
N VAL A 175 -2.91 11.84 13.25
CA VAL A 175 -1.47 11.64 13.51
C VAL A 175 -1.36 10.94 14.86
N ASP A 176 -1.16 9.61 14.86
CA ASP A 176 -1.21 8.81 16.07
C ASP A 176 -0.47 7.48 15.92
N ASP A 177 -0.07 6.89 17.05
CA ASP A 177 0.39 5.51 17.12
C ASP A 177 -0.78 4.55 16.89
N CYS A 178 -0.65 3.65 15.91
CA CYS A 178 -1.73 2.75 15.50
C CYS A 178 -2.20 1.82 16.64
N GLY A 179 -1.29 1.26 17.40
CA GLY A 179 -1.64 0.38 18.52
C GLY A 179 -2.39 1.11 19.63
N LYS A 180 -1.87 2.27 20.03
CA LYS A 180 -2.53 3.13 21.04
C LYS A 180 -3.89 3.65 20.56
N PHE A 181 -4.03 3.92 19.26
CA PHE A 181 -5.29 4.32 18.66
C PHE A 181 -6.32 3.18 18.77
N VAL A 182 -5.95 1.96 18.33
CA VAL A 182 -6.80 0.77 18.42
C VAL A 182 -7.30 0.54 19.86
N GLU A 183 -6.40 0.60 20.85
CA GLU A 183 -6.77 0.46 22.26
C GLU A 183 -7.79 1.52 22.72
N ARG A 184 -7.69 2.76 22.24
CA ARG A 184 -8.66 3.80 22.58
C ARG A 184 -10.01 3.59 21.90
N GLU A 185 -10.03 3.14 20.65
CA GLU A 185 -11.27 2.86 19.93
C GLU A 185 -12.01 1.65 20.55
N ILE A 186 -11.28 0.62 21.03
CA ILE A 186 -11.88 -0.49 21.79
C ILE A 186 -12.55 0.00 23.06
N ARG A 187 -11.86 0.84 23.89
CA ARG A 187 -12.47 1.42 25.10
C ARG A 187 -13.65 2.32 24.83
N ARG A 188 -13.76 2.90 23.61
CA ARG A 188 -14.89 3.72 23.16
C ARG A 188 -15.98 2.91 22.47
N GLU A 189 -15.83 1.61 22.42
CA GLU A 189 -16.75 0.68 21.76
C GLU A 189 -17.04 1.05 20.29
N LYS A 190 -16.05 1.65 19.60
CA LYS A 190 -16.17 1.98 18.19
C LYS A 190 -16.10 0.72 17.33
N LYS A 191 -16.87 0.74 16.24
CA LYS A 191 -16.96 -0.40 15.30
C LYS A 191 -16.76 0.07 13.87
N TYR A 192 -16.16 -0.81 13.08
CA TYR A 192 -15.82 -0.62 11.68
C TYR A 192 -16.29 -1.85 10.86
N GLU A 193 -16.75 -1.62 9.65
CA GLU A 193 -17.11 -2.70 8.74
C GLU A 193 -15.85 -3.29 8.09
N ALA A 194 -14.74 -2.53 8.04
CA ALA A 194 -13.51 -3.03 7.47
C ALA A 194 -12.26 -2.46 8.14
N VAL A 195 -11.18 -3.26 8.09
CA VAL A 195 -9.85 -2.87 8.54
C VAL A 195 -8.85 -3.07 7.41
N ILE A 196 -7.99 -2.08 7.20
CA ILE A 196 -6.83 -2.12 6.30
C ILE A 196 -5.59 -1.83 7.15
N MET A 197 -4.52 -2.62 6.99
CA MET A 197 -3.25 -2.37 7.65
C MET A 197 -2.06 -2.74 6.78
N ASP A 198 -1.05 -1.89 6.81
CA ASP A 198 0.22 -2.06 6.13
C ASP A 198 1.39 -1.79 7.08
N PRO A 199 1.58 -2.67 8.10
CA PRO A 199 2.54 -2.44 9.16
C PRO A 199 3.98 -2.51 8.64
N PRO A 200 4.86 -1.57 9.07
CA PRO A 200 6.27 -1.62 8.70
C PRO A 200 6.98 -2.80 9.36
N SER A 201 8.04 -3.31 8.72
CA SER A 201 8.88 -4.37 9.29
C SER A 201 9.50 -3.96 10.62
N TYR A 202 9.92 -2.69 10.71
CA TYR A 202 10.55 -2.10 11.89
C TYR A 202 10.15 -0.63 12.02
N GLY A 203 9.98 -0.17 13.27
CA GLY A 203 9.71 1.23 13.57
C GLY A 203 10.19 1.63 14.96
N ARG A 204 10.36 2.95 15.16
CA ARG A 204 10.62 3.53 16.49
C ARG A 204 9.56 4.59 16.77
N GLY A 205 8.89 4.45 17.89
CA GLY A 205 7.99 5.46 18.40
C GLY A 205 8.72 6.67 18.97
N PRO A 206 8.03 7.81 19.17
CA PRO A 206 8.63 9.07 19.63
C PRO A 206 9.22 9.00 21.04
N LYS A 207 8.86 7.99 21.85
CA LYS A 207 9.40 7.75 23.21
C LYS A 207 10.41 6.60 23.25
N GLY A 208 10.90 6.14 22.08
CA GLY A 208 11.86 5.05 21.96
C GLY A 208 11.22 3.65 21.95
N GLU A 209 9.88 3.55 21.86
CA GLU A 209 9.20 2.26 21.70
C GLU A 209 9.67 1.60 20.40
N ILE A 210 9.92 0.31 20.46
CA ILE A 210 10.36 -0.47 19.30
C ILE A 210 9.19 -1.29 18.79
N TRP A 211 8.86 -1.08 17.51
CA TRP A 211 8.00 -1.95 16.73
C TRP A 211 8.86 -2.94 15.96
N LYS A 212 8.62 -4.22 16.17
CA LYS A 212 9.10 -5.32 15.32
C LYS A 212 7.88 -6.10 14.87
N ILE A 213 7.74 -6.27 13.57
CA ILE A 213 6.52 -6.87 13.02
C ILE A 213 6.30 -8.30 13.53
N GLU A 214 7.36 -9.09 13.69
CA GLU A 214 7.30 -10.47 14.15
C GLU A 214 6.69 -10.60 15.55
N ASP A 215 6.93 -9.61 16.40
CA ASP A 215 6.47 -9.61 17.80
C ASP A 215 5.07 -8.96 17.94
N ALA A 216 4.75 -8.01 17.08
CA ALA A 216 3.64 -7.07 17.30
C ALA A 216 2.44 -7.24 16.37
N VAL A 217 2.64 -7.82 15.17
CA VAL A 217 1.59 -7.83 14.15
C VAL A 217 0.39 -8.70 14.53
N PHE A 218 0.61 -9.92 15.02
CA PHE A 218 -0.50 -10.81 15.33
C PHE A 218 -1.34 -10.30 16.53
N PRO A 219 -0.75 -9.84 17.67
CA PRO A 219 -1.52 -9.16 18.69
C PRO A 219 -2.32 -7.96 18.19
N LEU A 220 -1.75 -7.15 17.29
CA LEU A 220 -2.47 -6.01 16.72
C LEU A 220 -3.65 -6.47 15.83
N VAL A 221 -3.48 -7.52 15.00
CA VAL A 221 -4.57 -8.09 14.20
C VAL A 221 -5.70 -8.58 15.10
N GLN A 222 -5.39 -9.26 16.21
CA GLN A 222 -6.39 -9.70 17.18
C GLN A 222 -7.17 -8.53 17.79
N ARG A 223 -6.47 -7.45 18.17
CA ARG A 223 -7.11 -6.24 18.71
C ARG A 223 -7.96 -5.53 17.66
N CYS A 224 -7.49 -5.47 16.42
CA CYS A 224 -8.29 -4.90 15.31
C CYS A 224 -9.55 -5.72 15.01
N ALA A 225 -9.49 -7.05 15.16
CA ALA A 225 -10.68 -7.92 15.01
C ALA A 225 -11.78 -7.61 16.05
N GLU A 226 -11.41 -7.09 17.24
CA GLU A 226 -12.41 -6.63 18.23
C GLU A 226 -13.15 -5.37 17.78
N LEU A 227 -12.56 -4.57 16.88
CA LEU A 227 -13.17 -3.37 16.31
C LEU A 227 -14.11 -3.66 15.14
N LEU A 228 -14.14 -4.89 14.62
CA LEU A 228 -15.10 -5.24 13.57
C LEU A 228 -16.53 -5.18 14.11
N SER A 229 -17.43 -4.68 13.27
CA SER A 229 -18.87 -4.64 13.56
C SER A 229 -19.48 -6.04 13.55
N ASP A 230 -20.76 -6.16 13.89
CA ASP A 230 -21.47 -7.44 13.84
C ASP A 230 -21.74 -7.91 12.40
N GLU A 231 -21.72 -6.97 11.43
CA GLU A 231 -21.79 -7.25 9.99
C GLU A 231 -20.50 -6.73 9.30
N PRO A 232 -19.34 -7.35 9.56
CA PRO A 232 -18.10 -6.89 8.96
C PRO A 232 -18.11 -7.14 7.45
N LEU A 233 -17.21 -6.46 6.72
CA LEU A 233 -17.12 -6.58 5.27
C LEU A 233 -15.82 -7.24 4.83
N PHE A 234 -14.68 -6.69 5.27
CA PHE A 234 -13.38 -7.26 4.96
C PHE A 234 -12.29 -6.88 5.97
N PHE A 235 -11.21 -7.64 5.96
CA PHE A 235 -9.96 -7.34 6.64
C PHE A 235 -8.79 -7.53 5.67
N LEU A 236 -7.99 -6.49 5.46
CA LEU A 236 -6.78 -6.51 4.62
C LEU A 236 -5.54 -6.29 5.46
N ILE A 237 -4.56 -7.16 5.31
CA ILE A 237 -3.21 -6.98 5.86
C ILE A 237 -2.17 -7.16 4.77
N ASN A 238 -1.21 -6.23 4.69
CA ASN A 238 -0.07 -6.31 3.79
C ASN A 238 1.22 -6.63 4.56
N SER A 239 2.19 -7.19 3.87
CA SER A 239 3.54 -7.41 4.38
C SER A 239 4.58 -7.31 3.27
N TYR A 240 5.62 -6.55 3.57
CA TYR A 240 6.86 -6.46 2.77
C TYR A 240 8.05 -7.08 3.50
N THR A 241 7.76 -7.81 4.57
CA THR A 241 8.78 -8.40 5.45
C THR A 241 9.09 -9.82 5.02
N THR A 242 10.38 -10.11 4.81
CA THR A 242 10.86 -11.46 4.59
C THR A 242 10.45 -12.38 5.74
N GLY A 243 9.86 -13.53 5.43
CA GLY A 243 9.35 -14.48 6.43
C GLY A 243 7.85 -14.37 6.71
N LEU A 244 7.20 -13.23 6.44
CA LEU A 244 5.75 -13.11 6.50
C LEU A 244 5.13 -13.44 5.13
N GLN A 245 5.21 -14.71 4.76
CA GLN A 245 4.67 -15.25 3.52
C GLN A 245 3.13 -15.22 3.50
N PRO A 246 2.48 -15.32 2.34
CA PRO A 246 1.01 -15.34 2.24
C PRO A 246 0.34 -16.36 3.17
N GLY A 247 0.94 -17.55 3.32
CA GLY A 247 0.43 -18.56 4.24
C GLY A 247 0.39 -18.15 5.70
N VAL A 248 1.35 -17.31 6.14
CA VAL A 248 1.37 -16.76 7.51
C VAL A 248 0.24 -15.74 7.69
N LEU A 249 0.03 -14.87 6.70
CA LEU A 249 -1.07 -13.90 6.71
C LEU A 249 -2.43 -14.62 6.73
N SER A 250 -2.58 -15.69 5.91
CA SER A 250 -3.78 -16.56 5.94
C SER A 250 -4.04 -17.13 7.32
N TYR A 251 -3.01 -17.67 7.98
CA TYR A 251 -3.15 -18.25 9.31
C TYR A 251 -3.62 -17.20 10.32
N MET A 252 -2.98 -16.03 10.34
CA MET A 252 -3.34 -14.95 11.27
C MET A 252 -4.79 -14.49 11.09
N LEU A 253 -5.25 -14.30 9.84
CA LEU A 253 -6.62 -13.87 9.56
C LEU A 253 -7.65 -14.95 9.91
N LYS A 254 -7.37 -16.22 9.62
CA LYS A 254 -8.25 -17.33 10.02
C LYS A 254 -8.38 -17.41 11.54
N GLU A 255 -7.28 -17.27 12.27
CA GLU A 255 -7.28 -17.32 13.74
C GLU A 255 -7.98 -16.11 14.36
N ALA A 256 -7.67 -14.89 13.92
CA ALA A 256 -8.15 -13.66 14.57
C ALA A 256 -9.56 -13.26 14.11
N VAL A 257 -9.90 -13.49 12.85
CA VAL A 257 -11.14 -13.00 12.24
C VAL A 257 -12.05 -14.16 11.85
N GLY A 258 -11.53 -15.14 11.08
CA GLY A 258 -12.33 -16.24 10.54
C GLY A 258 -13.00 -17.10 11.59
N LYS A 259 -12.34 -17.38 12.72
CA LYS A 259 -12.94 -18.14 13.84
C LYS A 259 -14.16 -17.45 14.43
N ARG A 260 -14.21 -16.13 14.41
CA ARG A 260 -15.28 -15.35 15.02
C ARG A 260 -16.42 -15.08 14.03
N PHE A 261 -16.10 -14.74 12.80
CA PHE A 261 -17.06 -14.24 11.81
C PHE A 261 -17.31 -15.20 10.65
N GLY A 262 -16.57 -16.32 10.56
CA GLY A 262 -16.61 -17.17 9.37
C GLY A 262 -15.94 -16.49 8.18
N GLY A 263 -16.58 -16.52 7.00
CA GLY A 263 -16.07 -15.89 5.79
C GLY A 263 -14.92 -16.65 5.13
N SER A 264 -14.29 -16.02 4.16
CA SER A 264 -13.20 -16.60 3.39
C SER A 264 -11.89 -15.83 3.54
N VAL A 265 -10.75 -16.53 3.50
CA VAL A 265 -9.42 -15.92 3.50
C VAL A 265 -8.66 -16.35 2.26
N VAL A 266 -8.22 -15.36 1.48
CA VAL A 266 -7.33 -15.55 0.34
C VAL A 266 -6.07 -14.71 0.58
N SER A 267 -4.92 -15.34 0.52
CA SER A 267 -3.63 -14.64 0.65
C SER A 267 -2.71 -15.05 -0.48
N ASP A 268 -2.03 -14.09 -1.06
CA ASP A 268 -1.10 -14.32 -2.15
C ASP A 268 -0.04 -13.20 -2.20
N GLU A 269 0.97 -13.40 -3.03
CA GLU A 269 1.92 -12.34 -3.38
C GLU A 269 1.23 -11.24 -4.19
N ILE A 270 1.73 -10.01 -4.04
CA ILE A 270 1.35 -8.87 -4.87
C ILE A 270 2.46 -8.64 -5.88
N GLY A 271 2.11 -8.37 -7.14
CA GLY A 271 3.09 -8.16 -8.18
C GLY A 271 2.74 -7.08 -9.19
N LEU A 272 3.79 -6.59 -9.83
CA LEU A 272 3.74 -5.61 -10.91
C LEU A 272 4.22 -6.28 -12.21
N PRO A 273 3.41 -6.30 -13.28
CA PRO A 273 3.86 -6.83 -14.58
C PRO A 273 5.08 -6.04 -15.11
N ILE A 274 6.03 -6.74 -15.70
CA ILE A 274 7.18 -6.14 -16.40
C ILE A 274 6.81 -5.99 -17.87
N THR A 275 6.80 -4.73 -18.37
CA THR A 275 6.16 -4.40 -19.65
C THR A 275 7.08 -3.74 -20.68
N GLY A 276 8.34 -3.47 -20.35
CA GLY A 276 9.24 -2.69 -21.20
C GLY A 276 9.76 -3.42 -22.45
N SER A 277 9.56 -4.74 -22.57
CA SER A 277 9.90 -5.50 -23.78
C SER A 277 8.81 -6.50 -24.13
N GLU A 278 8.71 -6.81 -25.43
CA GLU A 278 7.78 -7.84 -25.92
C GLU A 278 8.12 -9.23 -25.35
N GLU A 279 9.41 -9.52 -25.15
CA GLU A 279 9.87 -10.77 -24.53
C GLU A 279 9.36 -10.90 -23.10
N ALA A 280 9.50 -9.84 -22.29
CA ALA A 280 9.00 -9.82 -20.90
C ALA A 280 7.48 -10.04 -20.84
N LYS A 281 6.72 -9.39 -21.72
CA LYS A 281 5.27 -9.56 -21.85
C LYS A 281 4.87 -10.96 -22.24
N GLN A 282 5.54 -11.55 -23.25
CA GLN A 282 5.28 -12.93 -23.71
C GLN A 282 5.57 -13.97 -22.65
N LEU A 283 6.62 -13.77 -21.86
CA LEU A 283 6.97 -14.63 -20.73
C LEU A 283 6.09 -14.38 -19.49
N GLY A 284 5.28 -13.33 -19.47
CA GLY A 284 4.46 -12.97 -18.32
C GLY A 284 5.29 -12.62 -17.08
N LEU A 285 6.43 -11.95 -17.27
CA LEU A 285 7.32 -11.61 -16.15
C LEU A 285 6.65 -10.61 -15.22
N VAL A 286 6.78 -10.86 -13.92
CA VAL A 286 6.21 -10.04 -12.85
C VAL A 286 7.28 -9.75 -11.81
N LEU A 287 7.38 -8.51 -11.37
CA LEU A 287 8.16 -8.14 -10.20
C LEU A 287 7.33 -8.46 -8.94
N PRO A 288 7.74 -9.43 -8.09
CA PRO A 288 7.09 -9.65 -6.81
C PRO A 288 7.40 -8.49 -5.86
N CYS A 289 6.38 -7.95 -5.19
CA CYS A 289 6.55 -6.75 -4.37
C CYS A 289 6.36 -7.01 -2.87
N GLY A 290 5.48 -7.91 -2.52
CA GLY A 290 5.12 -8.24 -1.14
C GLY A 290 3.97 -9.23 -1.11
N ALA A 291 3.30 -9.34 0.03
CA ALA A 291 2.18 -10.25 0.22
C ALA A 291 0.95 -9.50 0.77
N ALA A 292 -0.23 -9.96 0.44
CA ALA A 292 -1.49 -9.52 1.04
C ALA A 292 -2.30 -10.71 1.56
N GLY A 293 -2.89 -10.53 2.74
CA GLY A 293 -3.93 -11.38 3.27
C GLY A 293 -5.27 -10.64 3.22
N ARG A 294 -6.26 -11.23 2.57
CA ARG A 294 -7.62 -10.70 2.39
C ARG A 294 -8.60 -11.64 3.05
N TRP A 295 -9.32 -11.15 4.05
CA TRP A 295 -10.50 -11.82 4.58
C TRP A 295 -11.74 -11.08 4.09
N GLU A 296 -12.77 -11.83 3.74
CA GLU A 296 -14.07 -11.34 3.28
C GLU A 296 -15.18 -12.12 4.01
N ALA A 297 -16.23 -11.41 4.48
CA ALA A 297 -17.34 -11.97 5.26
C ALA A 297 -18.29 -12.88 4.46
#